data_f8f1c43b36bf9f0ede5b61f470071f01
#
_entry.id   f8f1c43b36bf9f0ede5b61f470071f01
#
_cell.length_a   1.000
_cell.length_b   1.000
_cell.length_c   1.000
_cell.angle_alpha   90.00
_cell.angle_beta   90.00
_cell.angle_gamma   90.00
#
_symmetry.space_group_name_H-M   'P 1'
#
loop_
_entity.id
_entity.type
_entity.pdbx_description
1 polymer ?
#
loop_
_entity_poly.entity_id
_entity_poly.type
_entity_poly.pdbx_seq_one_letter_code
_entity_poly.pdbx_strand_id
1 'polypeptide(L)'
;MPNSYGVDAEADRVSLAMIRAYIDAGRPVLGICRGSQLINVCYGGTIISDITDYHLHRGGPGEHLFIDEKVEVLPGTRLAVILGAGPLVVRSGHHQAVDNVAGELRVAARALDGIVEGVEHPTDWVLGVQFHPEDDDGPLEPLYQLLAGFIAAGAPAPEAH
;
A
#
# COMPACT_ATOMS: atom_id res chain seq x y z
N MET A 1 -11.80 -15.66 13.77
CA MET A 1 -12.01 -15.43 12.33
C MET A 1 -11.38 -16.60 11.60
N PRO A 2 -12.13 -17.39 10.81
CA PRO A 2 -11.64 -18.70 10.32
C PRO A 2 -10.45 -18.63 9.34
N ASN A 3 -10.19 -17.50 8.71
CA ASN A 3 -9.14 -17.35 7.68
C ASN A 3 -8.00 -16.40 8.07
N SER A 4 -7.94 -15.96 9.33
CA SER A 4 -6.79 -15.18 9.82
C SER A 4 -5.69 -16.15 10.24
N TYR A 5 -4.78 -16.47 9.34
CA TYR A 5 -3.56 -17.23 9.62
C TYR A 5 -2.35 -16.32 9.62
N GLY A 6 -1.30 -16.71 10.35
CA GLY A 6 -0.06 -15.91 10.43
C GLY A 6 -0.20 -14.62 11.23
N VAL A 7 -1.17 -14.52 12.15
CA VAL A 7 -1.31 -13.36 13.03
C VAL A 7 -0.14 -13.35 14.02
N ASP A 8 0.72 -12.34 13.89
CA ASP A 8 1.81 -12.05 14.83
C ASP A 8 1.54 -10.69 15.46
N ALA A 9 0.86 -10.72 16.61
CA ALA A 9 0.46 -9.53 17.34
C ALA A 9 1.67 -8.69 17.81
N GLU A 10 2.80 -9.32 18.08
CA GLU A 10 4.02 -8.61 18.48
C GLU A 10 4.65 -7.91 17.28
N ALA A 11 4.74 -8.57 16.12
CA ALA A 11 5.21 -7.95 14.89
C ALA A 11 4.30 -6.79 14.45
N ASP A 12 2.97 -6.94 14.62
CA ASP A 12 2.02 -5.85 14.34
C ASP A 12 2.25 -4.67 15.28
N ARG A 13 2.39 -4.93 16.59
CA ARG A 13 2.65 -3.90 17.60
C ARG A 13 3.95 -3.12 17.29
N VAL A 14 5.02 -3.84 16.97
CA VAL A 14 6.32 -3.21 16.63
C VAL A 14 6.20 -2.39 15.34
N SER A 15 5.56 -2.94 14.30
CA SER A 15 5.38 -2.26 13.02
C SER A 15 4.55 -0.98 13.18
N LEU A 16 3.45 -1.02 13.92
CA LEU A 16 2.62 0.16 14.21
C LEU A 16 3.39 1.22 14.99
N ALA A 17 4.19 0.82 15.99
CA ALA A 17 5.02 1.74 16.75
C ALA A 17 6.08 2.41 15.87
N MET A 18 6.71 1.66 14.96
CA MET A 18 7.68 2.21 14.00
C MET A 18 7.01 3.20 13.04
N ILE A 19 5.88 2.81 12.43
CA ILE A 19 5.12 3.69 11.51
C ILE A 19 4.78 5.00 12.22
N ARG A 20 4.23 4.92 13.45
CA ARG A 20 3.87 6.10 14.23
C ARG A 20 5.09 6.99 14.50
N ALA A 21 6.20 6.40 14.93
CA ALA A 21 7.41 7.16 15.24
C ALA A 21 7.97 7.91 14.01
N TYR A 22 7.91 7.30 12.82
CA TYR A 22 8.34 7.94 11.58
C TYR A 22 7.39 9.06 11.14
N ILE A 23 6.08 8.85 11.26
CA ILE A 23 5.06 9.88 10.98
C ILE A 23 5.27 11.07 11.92
N ASP A 24 5.36 10.83 13.23
CA ASP A 24 5.52 11.88 14.25
C ASP A 24 6.84 12.65 14.07
N ALA A 25 7.86 12.03 13.51
CA ALA A 25 9.13 12.64 13.15
C ALA A 25 9.12 13.35 11.77
N GLY A 26 7.97 13.40 11.08
CA GLY A 26 7.85 13.97 9.73
C GLY A 26 8.67 13.24 8.67
N ARG A 27 8.95 11.96 8.89
CA ARG A 27 9.72 11.13 7.96
C ARG A 27 8.83 10.43 6.95
N PRO A 28 9.31 10.20 5.72
CA PRO A 28 8.55 9.47 4.73
C PRO A 28 8.29 8.02 5.16
N VAL A 29 7.10 7.51 4.83
CA VAL A 29 6.69 6.12 5.06
C VAL A 29 6.13 5.55 3.77
N LEU A 30 6.68 4.43 3.32
CA LEU A 30 6.15 3.62 2.22
C LEU A 30 5.75 2.25 2.76
N GLY A 31 4.47 1.91 2.63
CA GLY A 31 3.93 0.61 3.03
C GLY A 31 3.52 -0.23 1.82
N ILE A 32 3.97 -1.49 1.77
CA ILE A 32 3.60 -2.45 0.73
C ILE A 32 2.73 -3.53 1.36
N CYS A 33 1.62 -3.89 0.72
CA CYS A 33 0.66 -4.91 1.11
C CYS A 33 0.22 -4.74 2.58
N ARG A 34 0.67 -5.60 3.49
CA ARG A 34 0.42 -5.46 4.94
C ARG A 34 0.85 -4.09 5.48
N GLY A 35 1.92 -3.50 4.93
CA GLY A 35 2.37 -2.16 5.30
C GLY A 35 1.33 -1.07 5.00
N SER A 36 0.63 -1.16 3.87
CA SER A 36 -0.48 -0.26 3.52
C SER A 36 -1.64 -0.37 4.53
N GLN A 37 -2.00 -1.59 4.91
CA GLN A 37 -3.04 -1.86 5.90
C GLN A 37 -2.66 -1.29 7.27
N LEU A 38 -1.40 -1.49 7.71
CA LEU A 38 -0.89 -0.96 8.97
C LEU A 38 -0.83 0.57 9.00
N ILE A 39 -0.50 1.22 7.87
CA ILE A 39 -0.61 2.68 7.73
C ILE A 39 -2.06 3.10 8.00
N ASN A 40 -3.03 2.49 7.35
CA ASN A 40 -4.45 2.82 7.56
C ASN A 40 -4.88 2.64 9.01
N VAL A 41 -4.50 1.52 9.64
CA VAL A 41 -4.80 1.25 11.07
C VAL A 41 -4.10 2.27 11.98
N CYS A 42 -2.90 2.69 11.66
CA CYS A 42 -2.14 3.69 12.42
C CYS A 42 -2.86 5.04 12.49
N TYR A 43 -3.61 5.40 11.45
CA TYR A 43 -4.47 6.59 11.38
C TYR A 43 -5.91 6.34 11.87
N GLY A 44 -6.24 5.12 12.35
CA GLY A 44 -7.55 4.78 12.92
C GLY A 44 -8.56 4.20 11.93
N GLY A 45 -8.11 3.78 10.75
CA GLY A 45 -8.94 3.03 9.80
C GLY A 45 -9.06 1.55 10.15
N THR A 46 -9.80 0.81 9.33
CA THR A 46 -10.07 -0.62 9.52
C THR A 46 -9.63 -1.45 8.31
N ILE A 47 -9.58 -2.78 8.48
CA ILE A 47 -9.23 -3.72 7.42
C ILE A 47 -10.34 -4.75 7.21
N ILE A 48 -10.50 -5.19 5.97
CA ILE A 48 -11.23 -6.40 5.59
C ILE A 48 -10.30 -7.57 5.93
N SER A 49 -10.72 -8.42 6.85
CA SER A 49 -9.90 -9.56 7.30
C SER A 49 -9.88 -10.73 6.32
N ASP A 50 -10.85 -10.79 5.39
CA ASP A 50 -10.95 -11.79 4.35
C ASP A 50 -11.87 -11.28 3.24
N ILE A 51 -11.31 -11.07 2.03
CA ILE A 51 -12.05 -10.62 0.85
C ILE A 51 -12.85 -11.79 0.30
N THR A 52 -14.14 -11.60 0.04
CA THR A 52 -15.04 -12.67 -0.44
C THR A 52 -14.57 -13.26 -1.78
N ASP A 53 -14.22 -12.39 -2.73
CA ASP A 53 -13.75 -12.76 -4.08
C ASP A 53 -12.23 -12.61 -4.19
N TYR A 54 -11.49 -13.18 -3.24
CA TYR A 54 -10.04 -13.03 -3.13
C TYR A 54 -9.26 -13.50 -4.38
N HIS A 55 -9.85 -14.34 -5.24
CA HIS A 55 -9.16 -14.79 -6.49
C HIS A 55 -8.96 -13.66 -7.50
N LEU A 56 -9.57 -12.50 -7.29
CA LEU A 56 -9.27 -11.29 -8.06
C LEU A 56 -7.96 -10.62 -7.61
N HIS A 57 -7.48 -10.98 -6.41
CA HIS A 57 -6.35 -10.34 -5.74
C HIS A 57 -5.21 -11.30 -5.40
N ARG A 58 -5.38 -12.61 -5.63
CA ARG A 58 -4.34 -13.65 -5.45
C ARG A 58 -4.73 -14.97 -6.09
N GLY A 59 -3.75 -15.79 -6.38
CA GLY A 59 -3.98 -17.16 -6.83
C GLY A 59 -4.60 -18.04 -5.75
N GLY A 60 -5.34 -19.05 -6.21
CA GLY A 60 -6.00 -20.05 -5.38
C GLY A 60 -5.04 -21.13 -4.87
N PRO A 61 -5.58 -22.12 -4.11
CA PRO A 61 -4.79 -23.25 -3.63
C PRO A 61 -4.14 -24.03 -4.78
N GLY A 62 -2.81 -24.15 -4.75
CA GLY A 62 -2.03 -24.83 -5.78
C GLY A 62 -1.64 -23.98 -6.99
N GLU A 63 -2.04 -22.73 -7.03
CA GLU A 63 -1.65 -21.74 -8.02
C GLU A 63 -0.49 -20.86 -7.52
N HIS A 64 0.09 -20.06 -8.43
CA HIS A 64 1.02 -19.01 -8.02
C HIS A 64 0.31 -17.99 -7.12
N LEU A 65 0.98 -17.58 -6.03
CA LEU A 65 0.40 -16.64 -5.08
C LEU A 65 0.08 -15.30 -5.74
N PHE A 66 1.04 -14.77 -6.52
CA PHE A 66 0.89 -13.49 -7.20
C PHE A 66 0.25 -13.66 -8.58
N ILE A 67 -0.70 -12.78 -8.88
CA ILE A 67 -1.42 -12.71 -10.17
C ILE A 67 -1.34 -11.29 -10.71
N ASP A 68 -1.61 -11.14 -12.00
CA ASP A 68 -1.80 -9.83 -12.61
C ASP A 68 -3.17 -9.27 -12.23
N GLU A 69 -3.19 -8.07 -11.68
CA GLU A 69 -4.40 -7.35 -11.31
C GLU A 69 -4.42 -5.97 -11.99
N LYS A 70 -5.62 -5.52 -12.41
CA LYS A 70 -5.82 -4.17 -12.92
C LYS A 70 -6.34 -3.27 -11.81
N VAL A 71 -5.59 -2.20 -11.57
CA VAL A 71 -5.97 -1.15 -10.62
C VAL A 71 -6.13 0.18 -11.35
N GLU A 72 -6.95 1.06 -10.82
CA GLU A 72 -7.11 2.44 -11.28
C GLU A 72 -6.40 3.37 -10.32
N VAL A 73 -5.34 4.03 -10.78
CA VAL A 73 -4.62 5.06 -10.02
C VAL A 73 -5.38 6.37 -10.15
N LEU A 74 -5.83 6.93 -9.03
CA LEU A 74 -6.71 8.09 -9.01
C LEU A 74 -5.94 9.39 -9.29
N PRO A 75 -6.48 10.28 -10.16
CA PRO A 75 -5.82 11.55 -10.49
C PRO A 75 -5.72 12.48 -9.26
N GLY A 76 -4.70 13.34 -9.26
CA GLY A 76 -4.48 14.32 -8.19
C GLY A 76 -3.84 13.73 -6.93
N THR A 77 -3.45 12.48 -6.94
CA THR A 77 -2.74 11.79 -5.85
C THR A 77 -1.23 11.83 -6.04
N ARG A 78 -0.49 11.63 -4.95
CA ARG A 78 0.97 11.42 -5.01
C ARG A 78 1.30 10.16 -5.81
N LEU A 79 0.52 9.10 -5.62
CA LEU A 79 0.69 7.87 -6.38
C LEU A 79 0.57 8.13 -7.89
N ALA A 80 -0.39 8.98 -8.32
CA ALA A 80 -0.53 9.36 -9.72
C ALA A 80 0.64 10.22 -10.24
N VAL A 81 1.27 11.01 -9.39
CA VAL A 81 2.50 11.74 -9.77
C VAL A 81 3.65 10.77 -9.98
N ILE A 82 3.73 9.69 -9.22
CA ILE A 82 4.81 8.70 -9.28
C ILE A 82 4.59 7.70 -10.43
N LEU A 83 3.40 7.11 -10.55
CA LEU A 83 3.11 5.99 -11.47
C LEU A 83 2.29 6.39 -12.71
N GLY A 84 1.77 7.62 -12.76
CA GLY A 84 0.76 8.04 -13.72
C GLY A 84 -0.65 7.79 -13.23
N ALA A 85 -1.61 8.60 -13.66
CA ALA A 85 -3.03 8.39 -13.40
C ALA A 85 -3.64 7.45 -14.44
N GLY A 86 -4.65 6.67 -14.04
CA GLY A 86 -5.39 5.75 -14.91
C GLY A 86 -5.07 4.27 -14.62
N PRO A 87 -5.41 3.39 -15.57
CA PRO A 87 -5.26 1.96 -15.39
C PRO A 87 -3.79 1.52 -15.36
N LEU A 88 -3.47 0.68 -14.37
CA LEU A 88 -2.17 0.08 -14.19
C LEU A 88 -2.34 -1.42 -13.94
N VAL A 89 -1.49 -2.26 -14.54
CA VAL A 89 -1.40 -3.69 -14.20
C VAL A 89 -0.31 -3.86 -13.16
N VAL A 90 -0.65 -4.52 -12.06
CA VAL A 90 0.21 -4.75 -10.90
C VAL A 90 0.24 -6.23 -10.53
N ARG A 91 1.21 -6.63 -9.71
CA ARG A 91 1.25 -7.97 -9.12
C ARG A 91 0.53 -7.94 -7.77
N SER A 92 -0.41 -8.84 -7.59
CA SER A 92 -1.26 -8.88 -6.38
C SER A 92 -1.26 -10.26 -5.75
N GLY A 93 -1.21 -10.30 -4.41
CA GLY A 93 -1.08 -11.55 -3.66
C GLY A 93 -1.71 -11.47 -2.26
N HIS A 94 -2.89 -10.86 -2.13
CA HIS A 94 -3.54 -10.63 -0.84
C HIS A 94 -4.98 -11.17 -0.78
N HIS A 95 -5.44 -11.46 0.43
CA HIS A 95 -6.84 -11.80 0.75
C HIS A 95 -7.42 -10.85 1.81
N GLN A 96 -6.62 -9.91 2.28
CA GLN A 96 -7.01 -8.83 3.19
C GLN A 96 -6.79 -7.49 2.51
N ALA A 97 -7.57 -6.47 2.89
CA ALA A 97 -7.45 -5.14 2.32
C ALA A 97 -7.83 -4.06 3.33
N VAL A 98 -7.59 -2.81 2.97
CA VAL A 98 -8.15 -1.66 3.66
C VAL A 98 -9.68 -1.67 3.49
N ASP A 99 -10.41 -1.49 4.60
CA ASP A 99 -11.87 -1.36 4.64
C ASP A 99 -12.25 0.13 4.73
N ASN A 100 -12.42 0.65 5.94
CA ASN A 100 -12.64 2.07 6.13
C ASN A 100 -11.31 2.82 6.11
N VAL A 101 -11.14 3.68 5.13
CA VAL A 101 -9.96 4.55 5.05
C VAL A 101 -10.05 5.59 6.16
N ALA A 102 -8.97 5.74 6.93
CA ALA A 102 -8.89 6.74 8.00
C ALA A 102 -9.11 8.16 7.46
N GLY A 103 -9.77 9.01 8.27
CA GLY A 103 -10.19 10.34 7.80
C GLY A 103 -9.07 11.30 7.39
N GLU A 104 -7.84 11.06 7.87
CA GLU A 104 -6.64 11.82 7.48
C GLU A 104 -5.99 11.30 6.19
N LEU A 105 -6.38 10.09 5.74
CA LEU A 105 -5.89 9.50 4.50
C LEU A 105 -6.90 9.67 3.38
N ARG A 106 -6.42 9.56 2.15
CA ARG A 106 -7.26 9.48 0.96
C ARG A 106 -6.92 8.24 0.14
N VAL A 107 -7.89 7.76 -0.62
CA VAL A 107 -7.68 6.68 -1.57
C VAL A 107 -6.82 7.17 -2.72
N ALA A 108 -5.77 6.41 -3.05
CA ALA A 108 -4.87 6.71 -4.16
C ALA A 108 -5.03 5.75 -5.35
N ALA A 109 -5.51 4.52 -5.09
CA ALA A 109 -5.82 3.55 -6.14
C ALA A 109 -6.95 2.60 -5.69
N ARG A 110 -7.68 2.03 -6.66
CA ARG A 110 -8.71 1.00 -6.44
C ARG A 110 -8.60 -0.10 -7.48
N ALA A 111 -8.93 -1.32 -7.08
CA ALA A 111 -9.24 -2.41 -7.99
C ALA A 111 -10.60 -2.19 -8.67
N LEU A 112 -10.88 -2.98 -9.72
CA LEU A 112 -12.12 -2.86 -10.49
C LEU A 112 -13.37 -3.23 -9.68
N ASP A 113 -13.24 -4.07 -8.67
CA ASP A 113 -14.31 -4.46 -7.73
C ASP A 113 -14.50 -3.45 -6.58
N GLY A 114 -13.67 -2.41 -6.53
CA GLY A 114 -13.73 -1.33 -5.56
C GLY A 114 -12.83 -1.50 -4.34
N ILE A 115 -12.09 -2.61 -4.21
CA ILE A 115 -11.09 -2.80 -3.16
C ILE A 115 -10.06 -1.66 -3.23
N VAL A 116 -9.65 -1.16 -2.06
CA VAL A 116 -8.66 -0.09 -1.94
C VAL A 116 -7.26 -0.68 -2.16
N GLU A 117 -6.62 -0.21 -3.23
CA GLU A 117 -5.29 -0.64 -3.64
C GLU A 117 -4.18 0.38 -3.34
N GLY A 118 -4.56 1.57 -2.93
CA GLY A 118 -3.61 2.60 -2.49
C GLY A 118 -4.25 3.60 -1.54
N VAL A 119 -3.49 3.98 -0.52
CA VAL A 119 -3.84 5.04 0.44
C VAL A 119 -2.67 6.00 0.60
N GLU A 120 -2.94 7.28 0.81
CA GLU A 120 -1.88 8.25 1.06
C GLU A 120 -2.36 9.37 1.97
N HIS A 121 -1.42 10.00 2.69
CA HIS A 121 -1.68 11.25 3.39
C HIS A 121 -1.57 12.44 2.41
N PRO A 122 -2.50 13.39 2.43
CA PRO A 122 -2.56 14.46 1.42
C PRO A 122 -1.34 15.39 1.42
N THR A 123 -0.70 15.60 2.56
CA THR A 123 0.46 16.51 2.71
C THR A 123 1.75 15.76 3.04
N ASP A 124 1.73 14.89 4.04
CA ASP A 124 2.91 14.16 4.47
C ASP A 124 3.28 13.06 3.48
N TRP A 125 4.55 12.72 3.39
CA TRP A 125 4.97 11.64 2.51
C TRP A 125 4.72 10.28 3.15
N VAL A 126 3.45 9.93 3.28
CA VAL A 126 2.96 8.63 3.74
C VAL A 126 2.15 8.03 2.61
N LEU A 127 2.59 6.89 2.11
CA LEU A 127 2.00 6.20 0.96
C LEU A 127 1.94 4.70 1.23
N GLY A 128 0.79 4.09 1.05
CA GLY A 128 0.58 2.66 1.09
C GLY A 128 0.05 2.14 -0.24
N VAL A 129 0.64 1.06 -0.76
CA VAL A 129 0.12 0.30 -1.91
C VAL A 129 -0.18 -1.12 -1.46
N GLN A 130 -1.32 -1.67 -1.90
CA GLN A 130 -1.75 -3.01 -1.52
C GLN A 130 -1.10 -4.09 -2.38
N PHE A 131 -0.78 -3.78 -3.62
CA PHE A 131 -0.09 -4.66 -4.56
C PHE A 131 1.40 -4.81 -4.23
N HIS A 132 2.07 -5.76 -4.89
CA HIS A 132 3.47 -6.14 -4.69
C HIS A 132 4.34 -5.69 -5.87
N PRO A 133 4.82 -4.43 -5.89
CA PRO A 133 5.68 -3.96 -6.98
C PRO A 133 7.06 -4.64 -6.99
N GLU A 134 7.42 -5.33 -5.91
CA GLU A 134 8.68 -6.06 -5.76
C GLU A 134 8.67 -7.47 -6.35
N ASP A 135 7.50 -8.00 -6.79
CA ASP A 135 7.43 -9.31 -7.43
C ASP A 135 8.09 -9.28 -8.82
N ASP A 136 9.13 -10.08 -9.00
CA ASP A 136 9.98 -10.09 -10.20
C ASP A 136 9.37 -10.83 -11.40
N ASP A 137 8.25 -11.53 -11.22
CA ASP A 137 7.43 -12.05 -12.32
C ASP A 137 6.64 -10.94 -13.04
N GLY A 138 6.62 -9.72 -12.50
CA GLY A 138 5.97 -8.55 -13.06
C GLY A 138 6.94 -7.43 -13.48
N PRO A 139 6.40 -6.29 -13.97
CA PRO A 139 7.22 -5.14 -14.31
C PRO A 139 7.78 -4.49 -13.02
N LEU A 140 9.10 -4.35 -12.93
CA LEU A 140 9.77 -3.73 -11.79
C LEU A 140 9.78 -2.19 -11.85
N GLU A 141 9.29 -1.59 -12.93
CA GLU A 141 9.28 -0.14 -13.09
C GLU A 141 8.49 0.59 -12.01
N PRO A 142 7.28 0.13 -11.60
CA PRO A 142 6.56 0.72 -10.46
C PRO A 142 7.36 0.68 -9.15
N LEU A 143 8.10 -0.40 -8.88
CA LEU A 143 8.99 -0.47 -7.71
C LEU A 143 10.04 0.64 -7.75
N TYR A 144 10.76 0.77 -8.87
CA TYR A 144 11.82 1.76 -8.99
C TYR A 144 11.29 3.19 -8.86
N GLN A 145 10.12 3.47 -9.44
CA GLN A 145 9.48 4.78 -9.34
C GLN A 145 9.04 5.10 -7.90
N LEU A 146 8.43 4.13 -7.21
CA LEU A 146 8.04 4.27 -5.80
C LEU A 146 9.25 4.50 -4.88
N LEU A 147 10.31 3.70 -5.07
CA LEU A 147 11.55 3.83 -4.29
C LEU A 147 12.26 5.16 -4.57
N ALA A 148 12.30 5.61 -5.82
CA ALA A 148 12.88 6.90 -6.16
C ALA A 148 12.13 8.05 -5.49
N GLY A 149 10.79 8.03 -5.50
CA GLY A 149 9.96 9.01 -4.80
C GLY A 149 10.17 8.99 -3.28
N PHE A 150 10.25 7.79 -2.69
CA PHE A 150 10.50 7.60 -1.26
C PHE A 150 11.88 8.13 -0.84
N ILE A 151 12.94 7.78 -1.58
CA ILE A 151 14.31 8.21 -1.30
C ILE A 151 14.42 9.74 -1.44
N ALA A 152 13.84 10.32 -2.49
CA ALA A 152 13.84 11.77 -2.70
C ALA A 152 13.16 12.52 -1.55
N ALA A 153 12.07 11.97 -1.01
CA ALA A 153 11.35 12.55 0.14
C ALA A 153 12.14 12.47 1.44
N GLY A 154 13.01 11.47 1.60
CA GLY A 154 13.86 11.28 2.77
C GLY A 154 15.20 12.02 2.71
N ALA A 155 15.56 12.56 1.54
CA ALA A 155 16.81 13.29 1.36
C ALA A 155 16.81 14.59 2.19
N PRO A 156 17.94 14.96 2.81
CA PRO A 156 18.06 16.26 3.46
C PRO A 156 17.83 17.37 2.43
N ALA A 157 17.18 18.46 2.88
CA ALA A 157 17.04 19.64 2.02
C ALA A 157 18.44 20.11 1.56
N PRO A 158 18.61 20.52 0.28
CA PRO A 158 19.88 21.06 -0.18
C PRO A 158 20.27 22.23 0.71
N GLU A 159 21.51 22.21 1.22
CA GLU A 159 22.04 23.34 2.00
C GLU A 159 21.99 24.60 1.11
N ALA A 160 21.31 25.63 1.60
CA ALA A 160 21.30 26.93 0.96
C ALA A 160 22.71 27.52 1.04
N HIS A 161 23.38 27.62 -0.12
CA HIS A 161 24.68 28.28 -0.28
C HIS A 161 24.49 29.78 -0.48
#